data_f8470b01ff7fd319d1d45acc703419d6
#
_entry.id   f8470b01ff7fd319d1d45acc703419d6
#
_cell.length_a   1.000
_cell.length_b   1.000
_cell.length_c   1.000
_cell.angle_alpha   90.00
_cell.angle_beta   90.00
_cell.angle_gamma   90.00
#
_symmetry.space_group_name_H-M   'P 1'
#
loop_
_entity.id
_entity.type
_entity.pdbx_description
1 polymer ?
#
loop_
_entity_poly.entity_id
_entity_poly.type
_entity_poly.pdbx_seq_one_letter_code
_entity_poly.pdbx_strand_id
1 'polypeptide(L)'
;MFTGIIEQLGTVKDLEREGGNLHLTVEAEMSPELKIDQSVAHNGVCLTIVAIDGKQYTVTVIQETLDKTNIGELQIGNVVNLERCMKMGARLDGHIVQGHVDKTAICTEVKTEDGSWVFRFEYDKNSPSEVTVEKGSITVNGISLTVVKSKDNGFSVCIIPYTYENTS
;
A
#
# COMPACT_ATOMS: atom_id res chain seq x y z
N MET A 1 0.55 -7.77 -10.24
CA MET A 1 -0.30 -6.67 -10.74
C MET A 1 -1.54 -6.58 -9.88
N PHE A 2 -1.95 -5.37 -9.51
CA PHE A 2 -3.02 -5.04 -8.58
C PHE A 2 -3.90 -3.95 -9.20
N THR A 3 -4.97 -3.58 -8.50
CA THR A 3 -5.93 -2.57 -8.96
C THR A 3 -5.94 -1.34 -8.07
N GLY A 4 -5.37 -1.42 -6.88
CA GLY A 4 -5.46 -0.39 -5.84
C GLY A 4 -6.80 -0.38 -5.10
N ILE A 5 -7.53 -1.49 -5.16
CA ILE A 5 -8.76 -1.71 -4.39
C ILE A 5 -8.42 -2.62 -3.22
N ILE A 6 -8.49 -2.10 -2.02
CA ILE A 6 -8.17 -2.84 -0.80
C ILE A 6 -9.25 -3.90 -0.56
N GLU A 7 -8.80 -5.16 -0.47
CA GLU A 7 -9.72 -6.29 -0.20
C GLU A 7 -9.94 -6.47 1.31
N GLN A 8 -8.89 -6.25 2.10
CA GLN A 8 -8.92 -6.51 3.54
C GLN A 8 -7.83 -5.73 4.26
N LEU A 9 -8.03 -5.50 5.55
CA LEU A 9 -6.98 -5.07 6.47
C LEU A 9 -6.31 -6.28 7.11
N GLY A 10 -4.99 -6.27 7.21
CA GLY A 10 -4.21 -7.25 7.94
C GLY A 10 -3.54 -6.64 9.16
N THR A 11 -3.25 -7.44 10.17
CA THR A 11 -2.53 -7.01 11.37
C THR A 11 -1.15 -7.61 11.42
N VAL A 12 -0.12 -6.80 11.61
CA VAL A 12 1.26 -7.25 11.81
C VAL A 12 1.36 -8.03 13.12
N LYS A 13 1.81 -9.28 13.05
CA LYS A 13 1.96 -10.18 14.21
C LYS A 13 3.39 -10.40 14.62
N ASP A 14 4.30 -10.41 13.66
CA ASP A 14 5.72 -10.61 13.93
C ASP A 14 6.60 -9.90 12.90
N LEU A 15 7.81 -9.55 13.32
CA LEU A 15 8.83 -8.86 12.54
C LEU A 15 10.19 -9.46 12.90
N GLU A 16 10.74 -10.31 12.03
CA GLU A 16 12.02 -10.95 12.25
C GLU A 16 13.07 -10.47 11.24
N ARG A 17 14.22 -10.01 11.72
CA ARG A 17 15.35 -9.60 10.88
C ARG A 17 16.28 -10.78 10.62
N GLU A 18 16.56 -11.03 9.34
CA GLU A 18 17.56 -12.00 8.90
C GLU A 18 18.51 -11.34 7.88
N GLY A 19 19.71 -11.01 8.32
CA GLY A 19 20.67 -10.25 7.50
C GLY A 19 20.08 -8.89 7.08
N GLY A 20 20.00 -8.62 5.78
CA GLY A 20 19.38 -7.42 5.21
C GLY A 20 17.86 -7.54 4.98
N ASN A 21 17.26 -8.70 5.28
CA ASN A 21 15.84 -8.95 5.04
C ASN A 21 15.01 -8.71 6.29
N LEU A 22 13.72 -8.46 6.10
CA LEU A 22 12.70 -8.45 7.13
C LEU A 22 11.63 -9.49 6.78
N HIS A 23 11.43 -10.47 7.63
CA HIS A 23 10.28 -11.37 7.57
C HIS A 23 9.12 -10.70 8.31
N LEU A 24 8.07 -10.40 7.56
CA LEU A 24 6.85 -9.76 8.05
C LEU A 24 5.74 -10.81 8.10
N THR A 25 5.25 -11.13 9.29
CA THR A 25 4.09 -12.00 9.50
C THR A 25 2.83 -11.17 9.71
N VAL A 26 1.82 -11.45 8.91
CA VAL A 26 0.53 -10.74 8.91
C VAL A 26 -0.60 -11.72 9.17
N GLU A 27 -1.52 -11.34 10.05
CA GLU A 27 -2.80 -12.04 10.25
C GLU A 27 -3.89 -11.39 9.41
N ALA A 28 -4.59 -12.20 8.62
CA ALA A 28 -5.70 -11.77 7.79
C ALA A 28 -6.70 -12.91 7.56
N GLU A 29 -7.99 -12.61 7.44
CA GLU A 29 -9.02 -13.63 7.18
C GLU A 29 -8.82 -14.34 5.83
N MET A 30 -8.21 -13.68 4.85
CA MET A 30 -7.90 -14.28 3.54
C MET A 30 -6.73 -15.27 3.58
N SER A 31 -5.94 -15.34 4.65
CA SER A 31 -4.70 -16.14 4.71
C SER A 31 -4.90 -17.61 4.31
N PRO A 32 -5.99 -18.32 4.72
CA PRO A 32 -6.20 -19.70 4.31
C PRO A 32 -6.47 -19.90 2.80
N GLU A 33 -6.82 -18.83 2.08
CA GLU A 33 -7.02 -18.87 0.62
C GLU A 33 -5.76 -18.61 -0.18
N LEU A 34 -4.68 -18.14 0.49
CA LEU A 34 -3.40 -17.80 -0.12
C LEU A 34 -2.58 -19.05 -0.41
N LYS A 35 -1.53 -18.89 -1.23
CA LYS A 35 -0.59 -19.96 -1.56
C LYS A 35 0.84 -19.42 -1.46
N ILE A 36 1.78 -20.30 -1.08
CA ILE A 36 3.21 -20.01 -1.17
C ILE A 36 3.54 -19.65 -2.62
N ASP A 37 4.48 -18.73 -2.83
CA ASP A 37 4.89 -18.11 -4.10
C ASP A 37 3.85 -17.16 -4.71
N GLN A 38 2.68 -16.97 -4.08
CA GLN A 38 1.72 -15.95 -4.49
C GLN A 38 2.18 -14.57 -4.02
N SER A 39 1.91 -13.54 -4.82
CA SER A 39 2.14 -12.14 -4.40
C SER A 39 0.86 -11.54 -3.82
N VAL A 40 1.05 -10.76 -2.75
CA VAL A 40 0.02 -9.91 -2.12
C VAL A 40 0.61 -8.51 -1.96
N ALA A 41 -0.17 -7.47 -2.21
CA ALA A 41 0.22 -6.09 -1.93
C ALA A 41 -0.03 -5.77 -0.44
N HIS A 42 0.99 -5.20 0.22
CA HIS A 42 0.96 -4.71 1.60
C HIS A 42 1.20 -3.21 1.57
N ASN A 43 0.20 -2.40 1.88
CA ASN A 43 0.26 -0.95 1.66
C ASN A 43 0.74 -0.59 0.23
N GLY A 44 0.35 -1.40 -0.78
CA GLY A 44 0.75 -1.22 -2.16
C GLY A 44 2.11 -1.84 -2.54
N VAL A 45 2.84 -2.41 -1.58
CA VAL A 45 4.11 -3.11 -1.83
C VAL A 45 3.86 -4.56 -2.18
N CYS A 46 4.25 -4.99 -3.38
CA CYS A 46 4.13 -6.36 -3.85
C CYS A 46 5.16 -7.25 -3.13
N LEU A 47 4.68 -8.18 -2.31
CA LEU A 47 5.53 -9.11 -1.56
C LEU A 47 5.09 -10.55 -1.81
N THR A 48 6.06 -11.46 -1.84
CA THR A 48 5.83 -12.88 -2.09
C THR A 48 5.65 -13.64 -0.77
N ILE A 49 4.63 -14.47 -0.70
CA ILE A 49 4.33 -15.33 0.45
C ILE A 49 5.35 -16.47 0.52
N VAL A 50 5.99 -16.62 1.67
CA VAL A 50 6.98 -17.67 1.92
C VAL A 50 6.53 -18.73 2.93
N ALA A 51 5.55 -18.40 3.80
CA ALA A 51 4.96 -19.34 4.73
C ALA A 51 3.50 -18.99 5.01
N ILE A 52 2.69 -20.00 5.39
CA ILE A 52 1.29 -19.83 5.81
C ILE A 52 1.05 -20.74 7.00
N ASP A 53 0.46 -20.19 8.05
CA ASP A 53 0.02 -20.92 9.26
C ASP A 53 -1.35 -20.41 9.73
N GLY A 54 -2.39 -21.16 9.41
CA GLY A 54 -3.77 -20.84 9.75
C GLY A 54 -4.20 -19.49 9.16
N LYS A 55 -4.49 -18.51 10.03
CA LYS A 55 -4.85 -17.13 9.63
C LYS A 55 -3.63 -16.19 9.47
N GLN A 56 -2.43 -16.70 9.58
CA GLN A 56 -1.21 -15.93 9.42
C GLN A 56 -0.44 -16.38 8.18
N TYR A 57 0.28 -15.45 7.58
CA TYR A 57 1.24 -15.74 6.54
C TYR A 57 2.44 -14.82 6.68
N THR A 58 3.59 -15.28 6.17
CA THR A 58 4.85 -14.53 6.22
C THR A 58 5.29 -14.18 4.81
N VAL A 59 5.78 -12.97 4.65
CA VAL A 59 6.44 -12.46 3.45
C VAL A 59 7.85 -12.01 3.79
N THR A 60 8.77 -12.03 2.81
CA THR A 60 10.14 -11.55 2.97
C THR A 60 10.30 -10.22 2.24
N VAL A 61 10.74 -9.20 2.96
CA VAL A 61 11.02 -7.86 2.45
C VAL A 61 12.53 -7.68 2.36
N ILE A 62 13.03 -7.44 1.16
CA ILE A 62 14.48 -7.22 0.91
C ILE A 62 14.88 -5.78 1.22
N GLN A 63 16.16 -5.53 1.43
CA GLN A 63 16.70 -4.22 1.81
C GLN A 63 16.28 -3.11 0.84
N GLU A 64 16.33 -3.33 -0.47
CA GLU A 64 15.90 -2.33 -1.46
C GLU A 64 14.45 -1.88 -1.26
N THR A 65 13.56 -2.80 -0.91
CA THR A 65 12.15 -2.48 -0.62
C THR A 65 12.01 -1.73 0.69
N LEU A 66 12.80 -2.08 1.71
CA LEU A 66 12.83 -1.36 2.98
C LEU A 66 13.31 0.09 2.81
N ASP A 67 14.27 0.32 1.93
CA ASP A 67 14.84 1.66 1.67
C ASP A 67 13.86 2.58 0.92
N LYS A 68 12.95 2.01 0.13
CA LYS A 68 12.01 2.77 -0.72
C LYS A 68 10.60 2.91 -0.17
N THR A 69 10.28 2.16 0.90
CA THR A 69 8.92 2.07 1.43
C THR A 69 8.88 2.28 2.94
N ASN A 70 7.70 2.49 3.47
CA ASN A 70 7.46 2.58 4.92
C ASN A 70 7.26 1.22 5.60
N ILE A 71 7.45 0.10 4.90
CA ILE A 71 7.28 -1.25 5.48
C ILE A 71 8.27 -1.48 6.64
N GLY A 72 9.48 -0.91 6.56
CA GLY A 72 10.49 -1.01 7.61
C GLY A 72 10.15 -0.28 8.92
N GLU A 73 9.15 0.59 8.90
CA GLU A 73 8.66 1.36 10.05
C GLU A 73 7.50 0.66 10.78
N LEU A 74 6.97 -0.42 10.21
CA LEU A 74 5.88 -1.18 10.81
C LEU A 74 6.28 -1.77 12.17
N GLN A 75 5.30 -1.83 13.05
CA GLN A 75 5.42 -2.41 14.39
C GLN A 75 4.34 -3.50 14.57
N ILE A 76 4.57 -4.42 15.49
CA ILE A 76 3.58 -5.42 15.88
C ILE A 76 2.30 -4.70 16.32
N GLY A 77 1.16 -5.13 15.78
CA GLY A 77 -0.15 -4.53 16.00
C GLY A 77 -0.52 -3.47 14.97
N ASN A 78 0.40 -3.00 14.12
CA ASN A 78 0.02 -2.10 13.04
C ASN A 78 -0.90 -2.79 12.04
N VAL A 79 -1.74 -1.99 11.39
CA VAL A 79 -2.68 -2.44 10.36
C VAL A 79 -2.12 -2.08 9.00
N VAL A 80 -2.24 -3.00 8.04
CA VAL A 80 -1.80 -2.84 6.65
C VAL A 80 -2.93 -3.12 5.68
N ASN A 81 -3.01 -2.34 4.62
CA ASN A 81 -3.92 -2.57 3.50
C ASN A 81 -3.45 -3.76 2.68
N LEU A 82 -4.34 -4.70 2.39
CA LEU A 82 -4.04 -5.91 1.64
C LEU A 82 -4.86 -6.00 0.36
N GLU A 83 -4.19 -6.40 -0.71
CA GLU A 83 -4.81 -6.71 -2.00
C GLU A 83 -4.11 -7.90 -2.64
N ARG A 84 -4.86 -8.92 -3.08
CA ARG A 84 -4.34 -10.03 -3.88
C ARG A 84 -4.13 -9.61 -5.33
N CYS A 85 -3.27 -10.31 -6.05
CA CYS A 85 -3.11 -10.09 -7.48
C CYS A 85 -4.44 -10.17 -8.24
N MET A 86 -4.63 -9.25 -9.18
CA MET A 86 -5.80 -9.24 -10.06
C MET A 86 -5.89 -10.56 -10.85
N LYS A 87 -7.11 -11.03 -11.09
CA LYS A 87 -7.38 -12.20 -11.93
C LYS A 87 -7.56 -11.77 -13.39
N MET A 88 -7.10 -12.61 -14.32
CA MET A 88 -7.38 -12.40 -15.75
C MET A 88 -8.89 -12.41 -16.00
N GLY A 89 -9.38 -11.40 -16.72
CA GLY A 89 -10.81 -11.23 -17.02
C GLY A 89 -11.63 -10.58 -15.91
N ALA A 90 -11.04 -10.24 -14.76
CA ALA A 90 -11.70 -9.43 -13.73
C ALA A 90 -11.84 -7.96 -14.17
N ARG A 91 -12.76 -7.24 -13.52
CA ARG A 91 -12.87 -5.76 -13.69
C ARG A 91 -11.68 -5.08 -13.04
N LEU A 92 -11.32 -3.92 -13.55
CA LEU A 92 -10.20 -3.13 -13.05
C LEU A 92 -10.67 -2.08 -12.05
N ASP A 93 -11.71 -2.06 -11.46
CA ASP A 93 -12.39 -1.06 -10.59
C ASP A 93 -11.53 0.12 -10.04
N GLY A 94 -10.22 0.01 -10.00
CA GLY A 94 -9.23 1.07 -9.74
C GLY A 94 -8.40 1.45 -10.97
N HIS A 95 -7.08 1.29 -10.91
CA HIS A 95 -6.18 1.44 -12.04
C HIS A 95 -5.08 0.35 -12.01
N ILE A 96 -4.24 0.27 -13.04
CA ILE A 96 -3.17 -0.73 -13.08
C ILE A 96 -2.07 -0.33 -12.10
N VAL A 97 -1.86 -1.16 -11.06
CA VAL A 97 -0.86 -0.98 -10.01
C VAL A 97 0.14 -2.13 -10.07
N GLN A 98 1.42 -1.83 -10.21
CA GLN A 98 2.46 -2.86 -10.25
C GLN A 98 2.81 -3.40 -8.86
N GLY A 99 2.72 -2.56 -7.84
CA GLY A 99 3.16 -2.87 -6.48
C GLY A 99 4.65 -2.61 -6.26
N HIS A 100 5.29 -1.87 -7.16
CA HIS A 100 6.66 -1.39 -7.04
C HIS A 100 6.61 0.09 -6.68
N VAL A 101 6.84 0.38 -5.41
CA VAL A 101 6.70 1.73 -4.86
C VAL A 101 7.83 2.63 -5.38
N ASP A 102 7.48 3.81 -5.85
CA ASP A 102 8.44 4.80 -6.34
C ASP A 102 9.18 5.45 -5.17
N LYS A 103 8.43 5.87 -4.13
CA LYS A 103 8.96 6.51 -2.92
C LYS A 103 7.92 6.64 -1.81
N THR A 104 8.38 7.11 -0.66
CA THR A 104 7.54 7.56 0.45
C THR A 104 7.18 9.03 0.31
N ALA A 105 6.09 9.43 0.96
CA ALA A 105 5.66 10.82 1.10
C ALA A 105 5.17 11.08 2.52
N ILE A 106 5.28 12.32 2.98
CA ILE A 106 4.78 12.74 4.29
C ILE A 106 3.39 13.34 4.11
N CYS A 107 2.42 12.84 4.87
CA CYS A 107 1.12 13.50 4.98
C CYS A 107 1.26 14.75 5.84
N THR A 108 1.22 15.92 5.21
CA THR A 108 1.45 17.21 5.88
C THR A 108 0.17 17.87 6.37
N GLU A 109 -0.98 17.48 5.84
CA GLU A 109 -2.28 18.03 6.25
C GLU A 109 -3.40 17.01 5.98
N VAL A 110 -4.30 16.88 6.95
CA VAL A 110 -5.60 16.23 6.78
C VAL A 110 -6.67 17.24 7.14
N LYS A 111 -7.47 17.67 6.16
CA LYS A 111 -8.56 18.61 6.34
C LYS A 111 -9.89 17.92 6.15
N THR A 112 -10.75 17.97 7.16
CA THR A 112 -12.15 17.53 7.04
C THR A 112 -12.94 18.54 6.22
N GLU A 113 -13.63 18.04 5.20
CA GLU A 113 -14.62 18.79 4.43
C GLU A 113 -15.99 18.12 4.58
N ASP A 114 -17.06 18.81 4.17
CA ASP A 114 -18.41 18.26 4.30
C ASP A 114 -18.53 16.95 3.49
N GLY A 115 -18.58 15.81 4.21
CA GLY A 115 -18.69 14.47 3.64
C GLY A 115 -17.42 13.85 3.05
N SER A 116 -16.22 14.44 3.28
CA SER A 116 -14.95 13.90 2.77
C SER A 116 -13.75 14.44 3.53
N TRP A 117 -12.56 13.92 3.22
CA TRP A 117 -11.28 14.40 3.75
C TRP A 117 -10.33 14.74 2.62
N VAL A 118 -9.64 15.87 2.71
CA VAL A 118 -8.53 16.24 1.84
C VAL A 118 -7.22 15.90 2.53
N PHE A 119 -6.44 15.03 1.92
CA PHE A 119 -5.07 14.69 2.35
C PHE A 119 -4.07 15.38 1.46
N ARG A 120 -3.04 16.01 2.06
CA ARG A 120 -1.90 16.59 1.35
C ARG A 120 -0.65 15.83 1.67
N PHE A 121 0.11 15.51 0.63
CA PHE A 121 1.35 14.79 0.71
C PHE A 121 2.48 15.60 0.10
N GLU A 122 3.65 15.55 0.76
CA GLU A 122 4.90 16.11 0.26
C GLU A 122 5.97 15.01 0.18
N TYR A 123 6.82 15.10 -0.82
CA TYR A 123 7.90 14.15 -1.05
C TYR A 123 9.15 14.85 -1.57
N ASP A 124 10.33 14.26 -1.29
CA ASP A 124 11.59 14.73 -1.84
C ASP A 124 11.66 14.37 -3.33
N LYS A 125 11.72 15.40 -4.18
CA LYS A 125 11.84 15.23 -5.62
C LYS A 125 13.29 15.04 -6.01
N ASN A 126 13.63 13.82 -6.43
CA ASN A 126 15.00 13.44 -6.81
C ASN A 126 15.24 13.50 -8.33
N SER A 127 14.17 13.57 -9.14
CA SER A 127 14.25 13.61 -10.59
C SER A 127 13.13 14.48 -11.19
N PRO A 128 13.39 15.18 -12.31
CA PRO A 128 12.35 15.91 -13.05
C PRO A 128 11.22 15.01 -13.57
N SER A 129 11.45 13.70 -13.71
CA SER A 129 10.45 12.72 -14.15
C SER A 129 9.47 12.30 -13.06
N GLU A 130 9.76 12.62 -11.79
CA GLU A 130 8.86 12.36 -10.66
C GLU A 130 7.78 13.43 -10.63
N VAL A 131 6.69 13.16 -11.32
CA VAL A 131 5.57 14.10 -11.45
C VAL A 131 4.25 13.41 -11.14
N THR A 132 3.35 14.14 -10.51
CA THR A 132 1.93 13.80 -10.43
C THR A 132 1.14 14.62 -11.44
N VAL A 133 -0.04 14.16 -11.82
CA VAL A 133 -0.90 14.85 -12.81
C VAL A 133 -2.29 15.04 -12.20
N GLU A 134 -2.80 16.28 -12.22
CA GLU A 134 -4.16 16.56 -11.76
C GLU A 134 -5.17 15.70 -12.53
N LYS A 135 -6.14 15.12 -11.83
CA LYS A 135 -7.12 14.12 -12.32
C LYS A 135 -6.51 12.79 -12.78
N GLY A 136 -5.20 12.60 -12.68
CA GLY A 136 -4.57 11.30 -12.88
C GLY A 136 -4.78 10.38 -11.67
N SER A 137 -4.56 9.08 -11.89
CA SER A 137 -4.57 8.09 -10.81
C SER A 137 -3.23 8.06 -10.09
N ILE A 138 -3.28 7.87 -8.78
CA ILE A 138 -2.12 7.65 -7.92
C ILE A 138 -2.46 6.56 -6.91
N THR A 139 -1.46 5.76 -6.55
CA THR A 139 -1.61 4.76 -5.49
C THR A 139 -0.92 5.26 -4.22
N VAL A 140 -1.67 5.40 -3.13
CA VAL A 140 -1.14 5.76 -1.81
C VAL A 140 -1.48 4.65 -0.83
N ASN A 141 -0.47 4.06 -0.18
CA ASN A 141 -0.63 2.89 0.69
C ASN A 141 -1.48 1.77 0.07
N GLY A 142 -1.33 1.55 -1.24
CA GLY A 142 -2.09 0.55 -1.99
C GLY A 142 -3.46 1.00 -2.48
N ILE A 143 -3.95 2.17 -2.07
CA ILE A 143 -5.28 2.66 -2.41
C ILE A 143 -5.22 3.46 -3.72
N SER A 144 -6.04 3.08 -4.70
CA SER A 144 -6.23 3.83 -5.95
C SER A 144 -7.01 5.12 -5.69
N LEU A 145 -6.37 6.26 -5.90
CA LEU A 145 -6.93 7.58 -5.63
C LEU A 145 -6.76 8.49 -6.86
N THR A 146 -7.52 9.58 -6.89
CA THR A 146 -7.40 10.61 -7.91
C THR A 146 -6.67 11.83 -7.36
N VAL A 147 -5.66 12.30 -8.08
CA VAL A 147 -4.94 13.54 -7.76
C VAL A 147 -5.86 14.73 -7.97
N VAL A 148 -6.11 15.49 -6.89
CA VAL A 148 -6.93 16.72 -6.94
C VAL A 148 -6.08 17.93 -7.29
N LYS A 149 -4.94 18.10 -6.63
CA LYS A 149 -3.93 19.12 -6.91
C LYS A 149 -2.58 18.46 -7.05
N SER A 150 -1.83 18.91 -8.04
CA SER A 150 -0.44 18.53 -8.26
C SER A 150 0.47 19.74 -8.05
N LYS A 151 1.57 19.55 -7.36
CA LYS A 151 2.65 20.51 -7.15
C LYS A 151 3.97 19.87 -7.54
N ASP A 152 5.04 20.67 -7.59
CA ASP A 152 6.36 20.18 -7.97
C ASP A 152 6.87 19.05 -7.04
N ASN A 153 6.63 19.16 -5.75
CA ASN A 153 7.08 18.22 -4.72
C ASN A 153 5.94 17.67 -3.85
N GLY A 154 4.72 17.60 -4.38
CA GLY A 154 3.59 17.13 -3.60
C GLY A 154 2.29 17.06 -4.37
N PHE A 155 1.28 16.52 -3.74
CA PHE A 155 -0.06 16.39 -4.29
C PHE A 155 -1.12 16.37 -3.19
N SER A 156 -2.38 16.50 -3.58
CA SER A 156 -3.50 16.22 -2.68
C SER A 156 -4.50 15.27 -3.32
N VAL A 157 -5.20 14.53 -2.45
CA VAL A 157 -6.30 13.62 -2.81
C VAL A 157 -7.49 13.90 -1.92
N CYS A 158 -8.69 13.55 -2.39
CA CYS A 158 -9.90 13.52 -1.56
C CYS A 158 -10.28 12.08 -1.27
N ILE A 159 -10.60 11.78 -0.03
CA ILE A 159 -10.98 10.45 0.46
C ILE A 159 -12.44 10.49 0.90
N ILE A 160 -13.23 9.56 0.37
CA ILE A 160 -14.65 9.38 0.71
C ILE A 160 -14.79 8.62 2.04
N PRO A 161 -15.93 8.70 2.75
CA PRO A 161 -16.14 8.04 4.03
C PRO A 161 -15.82 6.54 4.00
N TYR A 162 -16.31 5.85 2.99
CA TYR A 162 -16.06 4.40 2.86
C TYR A 162 -14.57 4.05 2.86
N THR A 163 -13.76 4.77 2.10
CA THR A 163 -12.30 4.54 2.04
C THR A 163 -11.63 4.89 3.37
N TYR A 164 -12.02 6.01 3.98
CA TYR A 164 -11.47 6.46 5.27
C TYR A 164 -11.73 5.45 6.39
N GLU A 165 -12.89 4.82 6.41
CA GLU A 165 -13.32 3.87 7.45
C GLU A 165 -12.77 2.44 7.24
N ASN A 166 -12.43 2.07 5.98
CA ASN A 166 -12.08 0.70 5.61
C ASN A 166 -10.62 0.50 5.16
N THR A 167 -9.78 1.53 5.28
CA THR A 167 -8.34 1.45 4.93
C THR A 167 -7.47 2.09 6.01
N SER A 168 -6.18 1.74 5.99
CA SER A 168 -5.18 2.34 6.88
C SER A 168 -4.59 3.62 6.32
#